data_0b2b1a255973a3d322a75ec313b130d3
#
_entry.id   0b2b1a255973a3d322a75ec313b130d3
#
_cell.length_a   1.000
_cell.length_b   1.000
_cell.length_c   1.000
_cell.angle_alpha   90.00
_cell.angle_beta   90.00
_cell.angle_gamma   90.00
#
_symmetry.space_group_name_H-M   'P 1'
#
loop_
_entity.id
_entity.type
_entity.pdbx_description
1 polymer ?
#
loop_
_entity_poly.entity_id
_entity_poly.type
_entity_poly.pdbx_seq_one_letter_code
_entity_poly.pdbx_strand_id
1 'polypeptide(L)'
;FVLVDPKKVEFSIYSVIENHFLAKLPDGGEPIITDVTKVVQTLNSVCVEMDTRYDLLKMAHVRNVREYNEKFINRRLNPEKGHKFMPYIVVVIDEFGDLIMTAGKEVELPIARIAQLARAVGIHMIIATQRPTTNIITGTIKANFPARIAFRVSAMMDSRTILDRPGANRLIGKGDMLFLQGADPVRVQCAFIDTPEVEEITKFIARQQGYPTPFFLPEYVSEDSNSEVGDIDMGRLDPLFEDAARLVVIHQQGSTSLIQRKFAIGYNRAGRIMDQLEKAGFVGPTQGSKARDVLCIDDNDLEMRLNNLQ
;
A
#
# COMPACT_ATOMS: atom_id res chain seq x y z
N PHE A 1 -1.79 6.99 -7.77
CA PHE A 1 -1.19 7.68 -6.60
C PHE A 1 -1.56 6.97 -5.31
N VAL A 2 -0.61 6.84 -4.40
CA VAL A 2 -0.84 6.50 -2.98
C VAL A 2 -0.62 7.79 -2.20
N LEU A 3 -1.68 8.33 -1.62
CA LEU A 3 -1.63 9.62 -0.94
C LEU A 3 -1.72 9.44 0.58
N VAL A 4 -0.71 9.93 1.28
CA VAL A 4 -0.56 9.84 2.73
C VAL A 4 -0.58 11.24 3.33
N ASP A 5 -1.61 11.53 4.14
CA ASP A 5 -1.83 12.82 4.78
C ASP A 5 -2.15 12.64 6.28
N PRO A 6 -1.13 12.58 7.14
CA PRO A 6 -1.33 12.41 8.58
C PRO A 6 -2.16 13.52 9.22
N LYS A 7 -2.18 14.71 8.61
CA LYS A 7 -2.89 15.88 9.14
C LYS A 7 -4.33 15.98 8.69
N LYS A 8 -4.77 15.20 7.69
CA LYS A 8 -6.13 15.16 7.13
C LYS A 8 -6.60 16.49 6.50
N VAL A 9 -5.69 17.28 5.95
CA VAL A 9 -6.00 18.63 5.46
C VAL A 9 -5.74 18.77 3.97
N GLU A 10 -4.52 18.40 3.52
CA GLU A 10 -4.02 18.79 2.21
C GLU A 10 -4.54 17.90 1.07
N PHE A 11 -4.69 16.60 1.30
CA PHE A 11 -5.02 15.66 0.22
C PHE A 11 -6.49 15.27 0.12
N SER A 12 -7.34 15.71 1.03
CA SER A 12 -8.79 15.41 1.02
C SER A 12 -9.48 15.78 -0.30
N ILE A 13 -9.02 16.85 -0.94
CA ILE A 13 -9.52 17.36 -2.22
C ILE A 13 -9.34 16.36 -3.38
N TYR A 14 -8.38 15.43 -3.28
CA TYR A 14 -8.10 14.40 -4.29
C TYR A 14 -8.98 13.15 -4.14
N SER A 15 -9.75 13.00 -3.08
CA SER A 15 -10.60 11.82 -2.86
C SER A 15 -11.61 11.58 -4.00
N VAL A 16 -12.06 12.64 -4.67
CA VAL A 16 -13.01 12.57 -5.79
C VAL A 16 -12.48 11.84 -7.02
N ILE A 17 -11.16 11.65 -7.15
CA ILE A 17 -10.53 10.92 -8.26
C ILE A 17 -10.12 9.49 -7.86
N GLU A 18 -10.73 8.92 -6.82
CA GLU A 18 -10.42 7.59 -6.30
C GLU A 18 -10.39 6.54 -7.41
N ASN A 19 -11.46 6.43 -8.20
CA ASN A 19 -11.59 5.44 -9.26
C ASN A 19 -10.81 5.78 -10.55
N HIS A 20 -10.08 6.90 -10.58
CA HIS A 20 -9.30 7.30 -11.75
C HIS A 20 -7.80 7.07 -11.52
N PHE A 21 -7.30 7.55 -10.39
CA PHE A 21 -5.86 7.62 -10.18
C PHE A 21 -5.38 7.15 -8.80
N LEU A 22 -6.27 6.83 -7.84
CA LEU A 22 -5.81 6.46 -6.52
C LEU A 22 -5.60 4.96 -6.37
N ALA A 23 -4.61 4.61 -5.54
CA ALA A 23 -4.32 3.26 -5.11
C ALA A 23 -4.47 3.18 -3.59
N LYS A 24 -5.14 2.13 -3.10
CA LYS A 24 -5.40 1.92 -1.68
C LYS A 24 -5.38 0.45 -1.30
N LEU A 25 -5.43 0.16 -0.01
CA LEU A 25 -5.63 -1.19 0.50
C LEU A 25 -7.06 -1.70 0.21
N PRO A 26 -7.26 -3.01 0.06
CA PRO A 26 -8.57 -3.59 -0.25
C PRO A 26 -9.52 -3.65 0.97
N ASP A 27 -9.17 -3.04 2.10
CA ASP A 27 -9.89 -3.07 3.38
C ASP A 27 -11.15 -2.18 3.44
N GLY A 28 -11.54 -1.55 2.34
CA GLY A 28 -12.68 -0.63 2.27
C GLY A 28 -12.44 0.73 2.93
N GLY A 29 -11.20 1.04 3.35
CA GLY A 29 -10.84 2.32 3.97
C GLY A 29 -10.92 3.52 3.02
N GLU A 30 -10.70 4.70 3.58
CA GLU A 30 -10.64 5.96 2.82
C GLU A 30 -9.52 5.94 1.77
N PRO A 31 -9.71 6.64 0.62
CA PRO A 31 -8.71 6.68 -0.45
C PRO A 31 -7.45 7.47 -0.07
N ILE A 32 -7.55 8.40 0.88
CA ILE A 32 -6.43 9.14 1.46
C ILE A 32 -6.07 8.50 2.79
N ILE A 33 -4.81 8.14 2.96
CA ILE A 33 -4.34 7.40 4.13
C ILE A 33 -3.93 8.38 5.22
N THR A 34 -4.64 8.35 6.33
CA THR A 34 -4.48 9.33 7.42
C THR A 34 -4.05 8.69 8.75
N ASP A 35 -4.32 7.41 8.93
CA ASP A 35 -3.96 6.65 10.13
C ASP A 35 -2.55 6.06 10.01
N VAL A 36 -1.72 6.21 11.04
CA VAL A 36 -0.31 5.78 11.03
C VAL A 36 -0.16 4.27 10.85
N THR A 37 -1.03 3.47 11.47
CA THR A 37 -1.00 2.01 11.33
C THR A 37 -1.30 1.61 9.89
N LYS A 38 -2.29 2.26 9.27
CA LYS A 38 -2.60 2.07 7.84
C LYS A 38 -1.48 2.55 6.92
N VAL A 39 -0.76 3.60 7.29
CA VAL A 39 0.43 4.04 6.54
C VAL A 39 1.49 2.95 6.53
N VAL A 40 1.81 2.36 7.69
CA VAL A 40 2.77 1.24 7.79
C VAL A 40 2.32 0.05 6.94
N GLN A 41 1.07 -0.36 7.06
CA GLN A 41 0.49 -1.43 6.24
C GLN A 41 0.58 -1.14 4.75
N THR A 42 0.24 0.09 4.34
CA THR A 42 0.30 0.51 2.93
C THR A 42 1.71 0.52 2.38
N LEU A 43 2.69 1.02 3.13
CA LEU A 43 4.09 1.02 2.70
C LEU A 43 4.63 -0.39 2.54
N ASN A 44 4.30 -1.29 3.46
CA ASN A 44 4.65 -2.71 3.32
C ASN A 44 3.93 -3.37 2.14
N SER A 45 2.67 -3.04 1.92
CA SER A 45 1.92 -3.49 0.73
C SER A 45 2.57 -3.01 -0.58
N VAL A 46 3.06 -1.78 -0.63
CA VAL A 46 3.84 -1.27 -1.77
C VAL A 46 5.15 -2.06 -1.95
N CYS A 47 5.79 -2.50 -0.87
CA CYS A 47 6.94 -3.40 -0.95
C CYS A 47 6.57 -4.77 -1.56
N VAL A 48 5.43 -5.33 -1.19
CA VAL A 48 4.92 -6.59 -1.79
C VAL A 48 4.62 -6.40 -3.28
N GLU A 49 3.97 -5.31 -3.66
CA GLU A 49 3.73 -4.98 -5.08
C GLU A 49 5.06 -4.83 -5.85
N MET A 50 6.06 -4.19 -5.25
CA MET A 50 7.40 -4.06 -5.81
C MET A 50 8.02 -5.44 -6.09
N ASP A 51 8.00 -6.35 -5.13
CA ASP A 51 8.56 -7.70 -5.27
C ASP A 51 7.81 -8.49 -6.35
N THR A 52 6.48 -8.44 -6.33
CA THR A 52 5.64 -9.07 -7.37
C THR A 52 6.00 -8.56 -8.77
N ARG A 53 6.23 -7.26 -8.91
CA ARG A 53 6.64 -6.66 -10.18
C ARG A 53 8.03 -7.14 -10.61
N TYR A 54 8.97 -7.30 -9.69
CA TYR A 54 10.27 -7.86 -9.99
C TYR A 54 10.18 -9.29 -10.51
N ASP A 55 9.34 -10.13 -9.93
CA ASP A 55 9.09 -11.48 -10.42
C ASP A 55 8.52 -11.48 -11.83
N LEU A 56 7.58 -10.59 -12.12
CA LEU A 56 7.03 -10.44 -13.47
C LEU A 56 8.07 -9.91 -14.48
N LEU A 57 8.97 -8.99 -14.10
CA LEU A 57 10.08 -8.57 -14.94
C LEU A 57 11.03 -9.74 -15.25
N LYS A 58 11.34 -10.54 -14.24
CA LYS A 58 12.18 -11.73 -14.38
C LYS A 58 11.55 -12.76 -15.32
N MET A 59 10.27 -13.06 -15.16
CA MET A 59 9.51 -13.96 -16.03
C MET A 59 9.45 -13.44 -17.48
N ALA A 60 9.36 -12.15 -17.66
CA ALA A 60 9.32 -11.50 -18.98
C ALA A 60 10.73 -11.32 -19.61
N HIS A 61 11.81 -11.61 -18.88
CA HIS A 61 13.20 -11.38 -19.30
C HIS A 61 13.43 -9.91 -19.71
N VAL A 62 13.04 -8.97 -18.87
CA VAL A 62 13.23 -7.52 -19.07
C VAL A 62 13.79 -6.86 -17.81
N ARG A 63 14.34 -5.65 -17.93
CA ARG A 63 15.05 -4.96 -16.85
C ARG A 63 14.24 -3.87 -16.15
N ASN A 64 13.16 -3.40 -16.77
CA ASN A 64 12.37 -2.31 -16.23
C ASN A 64 10.92 -2.35 -16.71
N VAL A 65 10.06 -1.59 -16.04
CA VAL A 65 8.62 -1.50 -16.31
C VAL A 65 8.31 -1.01 -17.72
N ARG A 66 9.13 -0.13 -18.30
CA ARG A 66 8.92 0.39 -19.66
C ARG A 66 9.05 -0.72 -20.70
N GLU A 67 10.15 -1.48 -20.66
CA GLU A 67 10.36 -2.63 -21.53
C GLU A 67 9.28 -3.70 -21.35
N TYR A 68 8.84 -3.91 -20.10
CA TYR A 68 7.78 -4.85 -19.77
C TYR A 68 6.44 -4.43 -20.39
N ASN A 69 6.02 -3.20 -20.15
CA ASN A 69 4.76 -2.68 -20.68
C ASN A 69 4.75 -2.65 -22.21
N GLU A 70 5.88 -2.35 -22.84
CA GLU A 70 6.02 -2.44 -24.29
C GLU A 70 5.79 -3.87 -24.80
N LYS A 71 6.37 -4.88 -24.15
CA LYS A 71 6.11 -6.29 -24.48
C LYS A 71 4.65 -6.68 -24.26
N PHE A 72 4.04 -6.20 -23.16
CA PHE A 72 2.65 -6.48 -22.84
C PHE A 72 1.68 -5.89 -23.87
N ILE A 73 1.85 -4.61 -24.20
CA ILE A 73 1.04 -3.91 -25.22
C ILE A 73 1.16 -4.60 -26.57
N ASN A 74 2.36 -5.06 -26.93
CA ASN A 74 2.62 -5.81 -28.17
C ASN A 74 2.18 -7.28 -28.10
N ARG A 75 1.41 -7.69 -27.08
CA ARG A 75 0.86 -9.05 -26.88
C ARG A 75 1.93 -10.16 -26.87
N ARG A 76 3.13 -9.85 -26.39
CA ARG A 76 4.23 -10.80 -26.24
C ARG A 76 4.30 -11.47 -24.86
N LEU A 77 3.39 -11.12 -23.97
CA LEU A 77 3.26 -11.69 -22.63
C LEU A 77 1.86 -12.27 -22.45
N ASN A 78 1.78 -13.49 -21.91
CA ASN A 78 0.51 -14.19 -21.74
C ASN A 78 -0.17 -13.80 -20.42
N PRO A 79 -1.38 -13.19 -20.44
CA PRO A 79 -2.13 -12.85 -19.21
C PRO A 79 -2.48 -14.06 -18.33
N GLU A 80 -2.67 -15.25 -18.91
CA GLU A 80 -2.95 -16.47 -18.15
C GLU A 80 -1.78 -16.90 -17.23
N LYS A 81 -0.57 -16.41 -17.51
CA LYS A 81 0.62 -16.58 -16.67
C LYS A 81 0.77 -15.46 -15.63
N GLY A 82 -0.29 -14.67 -15.39
CA GLY A 82 -0.28 -13.60 -14.42
C GLY A 82 0.27 -12.27 -14.94
N HIS A 83 0.67 -12.18 -16.22
CA HIS A 83 1.13 -10.93 -16.79
C HIS A 83 -0.02 -9.93 -16.92
N LYS A 84 0.21 -8.71 -16.47
CA LYS A 84 -0.73 -7.57 -16.53
C LYS A 84 0.02 -6.29 -16.87
N PHE A 85 -0.67 -5.29 -17.39
CA PHE A 85 -0.07 -3.97 -17.54
C PHE A 85 0.30 -3.40 -16.17
N MET A 86 1.50 -2.84 -16.06
CA MET A 86 2.00 -2.24 -14.82
C MET A 86 1.90 -0.70 -14.90
N PRO A 87 0.90 -0.07 -14.28
CA PRO A 87 0.89 1.38 -14.18
C PRO A 87 2.03 1.86 -13.28
N TYR A 88 2.52 3.09 -13.52
CA TYR A 88 3.40 3.74 -12.57
C TYR A 88 2.65 4.01 -11.26
N ILE A 89 3.31 3.79 -10.13
CA ILE A 89 2.80 4.13 -8.80
C ILE A 89 3.66 5.26 -8.24
N VAL A 90 3.01 6.32 -7.77
CA VAL A 90 3.68 7.43 -7.09
C VAL A 90 3.11 7.53 -5.68
N VAL A 91 3.95 7.24 -4.69
CA VAL A 91 3.63 7.42 -3.27
C VAL A 91 3.97 8.85 -2.88
N VAL A 92 3.01 9.59 -2.34
CA VAL A 92 3.21 10.97 -1.88
C VAL A 92 2.88 11.05 -0.40
N ILE A 93 3.84 11.52 0.39
CA ILE A 93 3.70 11.72 1.84
C ILE A 93 3.83 13.23 2.10
N ASP A 94 2.76 13.84 2.64
CA ASP A 94 2.71 15.30 2.89
C ASP A 94 3.62 15.72 4.06
N GLU A 95 3.52 15.06 5.22
CA GLU A 95 4.34 15.38 6.39
C GLU A 95 5.03 14.13 6.95
N PHE A 96 6.23 13.88 6.44
CA PHE A 96 7.04 12.74 6.87
C PHE A 96 7.50 12.84 8.32
N GLY A 97 7.67 14.08 8.83
CA GLY A 97 8.10 14.30 10.21
C GLY A 97 7.13 13.71 11.23
N ASP A 98 5.84 13.85 11.01
CA ASP A 98 4.83 13.33 11.94
C ASP A 98 4.82 11.79 11.94
N LEU A 99 5.05 11.15 10.81
CA LEU A 99 5.14 9.70 10.70
C LEU A 99 6.38 9.14 11.42
N ILE A 100 7.54 9.74 11.20
CA ILE A 100 8.80 9.32 11.86
C ILE A 100 8.72 9.50 13.36
N MET A 101 8.13 10.58 13.84
CA MET A 101 7.97 10.82 15.28
C MET A 101 7.02 9.84 15.95
N THR A 102 6.06 9.27 15.22
CA THR A 102 5.05 8.36 15.76
C THR A 102 5.44 6.89 15.59
N ALA A 103 5.86 6.47 14.41
CA ALA A 103 6.12 5.06 14.07
C ALA A 103 7.61 4.76 13.79
N GLY A 104 8.49 5.77 13.77
CA GLY A 104 9.93 5.59 13.70
C GLY A 104 10.39 4.60 12.61
N LYS A 105 11.05 3.53 13.03
CA LYS A 105 11.62 2.53 12.12
C LYS A 105 10.59 1.75 11.29
N GLU A 106 9.38 1.58 11.78
CA GLU A 106 8.32 0.86 11.05
C GLU A 106 7.95 1.54 9.74
N VAL A 107 8.08 2.87 9.70
CA VAL A 107 7.88 3.68 8.48
C VAL A 107 9.20 3.85 7.71
N GLU A 108 10.32 4.06 8.40
CA GLU A 108 11.62 4.34 7.77
C GLU A 108 12.11 3.15 6.92
N LEU A 109 11.97 1.91 7.41
CA LEU A 109 12.46 0.72 6.73
C LEU A 109 11.79 0.48 5.36
N PRO A 110 10.45 0.43 5.24
CA PRO A 110 9.81 0.26 3.95
C PRO A 110 10.07 1.44 3.00
N ILE A 111 10.13 2.67 3.51
CA ILE A 111 10.49 3.85 2.71
C ILE A 111 11.89 3.69 2.11
N ALA A 112 12.89 3.34 2.93
CA ALA A 112 14.25 3.14 2.46
C ALA A 112 14.32 2.03 1.39
N ARG A 113 13.61 0.92 1.60
CA ARG A 113 13.55 -0.20 0.66
C ARG A 113 12.93 0.20 -0.69
N ILE A 114 11.80 0.90 -0.67
CA ILE A 114 11.15 1.41 -1.88
C ILE A 114 12.08 2.39 -2.61
N ALA A 115 12.66 3.36 -1.90
CA ALA A 115 13.52 4.36 -2.50
C ALA A 115 14.78 3.76 -3.17
N GLN A 116 15.33 2.68 -2.61
CA GLN A 116 16.49 1.99 -3.16
C GLN A 116 16.16 1.14 -4.39
N LEU A 117 15.05 0.44 -4.38
CA LEU A 117 14.81 -0.66 -5.31
C LEU A 117 13.68 -0.38 -6.31
N ALA A 118 12.69 0.43 -5.99
CA ALA A 118 11.43 0.44 -6.72
C ALA A 118 11.46 1.15 -8.10
N ARG A 119 12.52 1.89 -8.42
CA ARG A 119 12.62 2.66 -9.68
C ARG A 119 12.45 1.79 -10.92
N ALA A 120 13.09 0.63 -10.95
CA ALA A 120 13.04 -0.25 -12.11
C ALA A 120 11.64 -0.82 -12.38
N VAL A 121 10.84 -1.00 -11.33
CA VAL A 121 9.47 -1.51 -11.40
C VAL A 121 8.41 -0.41 -11.50
N GLY A 122 8.82 0.85 -11.68
CA GLY A 122 7.92 1.99 -11.91
C GLY A 122 7.19 2.48 -10.66
N ILE A 123 7.79 2.31 -9.48
CA ILE A 123 7.28 2.88 -8.23
C ILE A 123 8.20 4.01 -7.83
N HIS A 124 7.63 5.18 -7.61
CA HIS A 124 8.31 6.41 -7.22
C HIS A 124 7.76 6.94 -5.90
N MET A 125 8.59 7.72 -5.19
CA MET A 125 8.18 8.27 -3.91
C MET A 125 8.55 9.75 -3.83
N ILE A 126 7.62 10.54 -3.29
CA ILE A 126 7.80 11.95 -2.93
C ILE A 126 7.50 12.06 -1.45
N ILE A 127 8.49 12.50 -0.69
CA ILE A 127 8.31 12.76 0.74
C ILE A 127 8.50 14.25 1.01
N ALA A 128 7.57 14.84 1.71
CA ALA A 128 7.62 16.24 2.11
C ALA A 128 7.61 16.37 3.64
N THR A 129 8.15 17.46 4.13
CA THR A 129 8.08 17.83 5.56
C THR A 129 8.19 19.33 5.73
N GLN A 130 7.44 19.86 6.68
CA GLN A 130 7.54 21.23 7.14
C GLN A 130 8.58 21.41 8.26
N ARG A 131 9.20 20.29 8.73
CA ARG A 131 10.16 20.25 9.84
C ARG A 131 11.50 19.66 9.39
N PRO A 132 12.33 20.41 8.67
CA PRO A 132 13.60 19.90 8.12
C PRO A 132 14.69 19.80 9.20
N THR A 133 14.50 18.90 10.17
CA THR A 133 15.49 18.62 11.21
C THR A 133 16.33 17.41 10.88
N THR A 134 17.52 17.29 11.46
CA THR A 134 18.42 16.14 11.25
C THR A 134 17.86 14.81 11.76
N ASN A 135 16.92 14.85 12.70
CA ASN A 135 16.23 13.67 13.22
C ASN A 135 15.18 13.13 12.25
N ILE A 136 14.66 13.99 11.36
CA ILE A 136 13.67 13.63 10.34
C ILE A 136 14.37 13.35 9.00
N ILE A 137 15.25 14.25 8.56
CA ILE A 137 16.02 14.11 7.33
C ILE A 137 17.38 13.49 7.69
N THR A 138 17.37 12.17 7.94
CA THR A 138 18.54 11.39 8.34
C THR A 138 19.51 11.18 7.15
N GLY A 139 20.72 10.72 7.45
CA GLY A 139 21.68 10.32 6.42
C GLY A 139 21.15 9.23 5.50
N THR A 140 20.38 8.27 6.04
CA THR A 140 19.74 7.20 5.29
C THR A 140 18.72 7.74 4.29
N ILE A 141 17.88 8.68 4.72
CA ILE A 141 16.91 9.35 3.84
C ILE A 141 17.63 10.10 2.72
N LYS A 142 18.65 10.91 3.06
CA LYS A 142 19.41 11.66 2.05
C LYS A 142 20.10 10.76 1.02
N ALA A 143 20.64 9.62 1.45
CA ALA A 143 21.32 8.68 0.54
C ALA A 143 20.35 8.07 -0.48
N ASN A 144 19.10 7.87 -0.08
CA ASN A 144 18.08 7.22 -0.92
C ASN A 144 17.24 8.21 -1.75
N PHE A 145 17.26 9.49 -1.37
CA PHE A 145 16.58 10.57 -2.09
C PHE A 145 17.59 11.58 -2.66
N PRO A 146 18.20 11.27 -3.80
CA PRO A 146 19.22 12.13 -4.40
C PRO A 146 18.65 13.41 -5.02
N ALA A 147 17.39 13.39 -5.46
CA ALA A 147 16.69 14.57 -5.93
C ALA A 147 16.00 15.26 -4.74
N ARG A 148 16.32 16.52 -4.49
CA ARG A 148 15.80 17.27 -3.34
C ARG A 148 15.33 18.64 -3.76
N ILE A 149 14.26 19.09 -3.14
CA ILE A 149 13.67 20.40 -3.35
C ILE A 149 13.62 21.10 -2.00
N ALA A 150 14.08 22.34 -1.95
CA ALA A 150 13.88 23.21 -0.82
C ALA A 150 13.19 24.49 -1.26
N PHE A 151 12.02 24.72 -0.72
CA PHE A 151 11.36 26.04 -0.75
C PHE A 151 12.01 26.95 0.29
N ARG A 152 11.54 28.20 0.39
CA ARG A 152 12.07 29.14 1.38
C ARG A 152 11.98 28.58 2.79
N VAL A 153 13.09 28.57 3.49
CA VAL A 153 13.21 28.24 4.92
C VAL A 153 13.69 29.46 5.71
N SER A 154 13.43 29.47 7.02
CA SER A 154 13.80 30.60 7.87
C SER A 154 15.27 30.60 8.26
N ALA A 155 15.82 29.41 8.56
CA ALA A 155 17.20 29.27 8.99
C ALA A 155 18.11 28.69 7.89
N MET A 156 19.36 29.14 7.88
CA MET A 156 20.38 28.58 7.00
C MET A 156 20.67 27.09 7.34
N MET A 157 20.49 26.69 8.59
CA MET A 157 20.66 25.29 9.00
C MET A 157 19.64 24.37 8.35
N ASP A 158 18.38 24.83 8.18
CA ASP A 158 17.34 24.06 7.49
C ASP A 158 17.70 23.82 6.02
N SER A 159 18.25 24.86 5.36
CA SER A 159 18.77 24.71 3.99
C SER A 159 19.87 23.64 3.92
N ARG A 160 20.80 23.65 4.85
CA ARG A 160 21.87 22.63 4.92
C ARG A 160 21.33 21.24 5.25
N THR A 161 20.30 21.15 6.10
CA THR A 161 19.67 19.88 6.42
C THR A 161 19.03 19.25 5.18
N ILE A 162 18.38 20.03 4.32
CA ILE A 162 17.73 19.53 3.09
C ILE A 162 18.76 19.30 1.99
N LEU A 163 19.57 20.35 1.66
CA LEU A 163 20.38 20.41 0.44
C LEU A 163 21.87 20.13 0.66
N ASP A 164 22.32 19.92 1.90
CA ASP A 164 23.74 19.92 2.32
C ASP A 164 24.47 21.26 2.00
N ARG A 165 23.72 22.31 1.65
CA ARG A 165 24.22 23.63 1.23
C ARG A 165 23.32 24.76 1.74
N PRO A 166 23.87 25.97 1.96
CA PRO A 166 23.04 27.15 2.23
C PRO A 166 22.34 27.63 0.95
N GLY A 167 21.35 28.49 1.09
CA GLY A 167 20.72 29.20 -0.02
C GLY A 167 19.21 29.25 0.03
N ALA A 168 18.55 28.20 0.53
CA ALA A 168 17.08 28.19 0.61
C ALA A 168 16.51 29.27 1.58
N ASN A 169 17.29 29.70 2.55
CA ASN A 169 16.94 30.82 3.43
C ASN A 169 16.96 32.20 2.75
N ARG A 170 17.49 32.29 1.53
CA ARG A 170 17.54 33.52 0.72
C ARG A 170 16.48 33.55 -0.38
N LEU A 171 15.67 32.52 -0.50
CA LEU A 171 14.57 32.47 -1.45
C LEU A 171 13.47 33.49 -1.10
N ILE A 172 12.76 33.94 -2.13
CA ILE A 172 11.71 34.97 -1.98
C ILE A 172 10.45 34.37 -1.35
N GLY A 173 10.19 33.08 -1.56
CA GLY A 173 8.93 32.40 -1.23
C GLY A 173 7.99 32.32 -2.43
N LYS A 174 6.70 31.97 -2.21
CA LYS A 174 5.68 31.86 -3.26
C LYS A 174 6.10 30.94 -4.43
N GLY A 175 6.68 29.78 -4.12
CA GLY A 175 7.11 28.80 -5.12
C GLY A 175 8.53 28.99 -5.66
N ASP A 176 9.29 30.00 -5.17
CA ASP A 176 10.72 30.11 -5.43
C ASP A 176 11.45 28.98 -4.67
N MET A 177 12.17 28.12 -5.38
CA MET A 177 12.77 26.91 -4.82
C MET A 177 14.19 26.67 -5.34
N LEU A 178 14.95 25.89 -4.60
CA LEU A 178 16.18 25.25 -5.04
C LEU A 178 15.91 23.77 -5.32
N PHE A 179 16.22 23.33 -6.52
CA PHE A 179 16.18 21.93 -6.94
C PHE A 179 17.59 21.39 -7.06
N LEU A 180 17.89 20.36 -6.28
CA LEU A 180 19.18 19.67 -6.29
C LEU A 180 19.01 18.29 -6.92
N GLN A 181 19.69 18.06 -8.04
CA GLN A 181 19.86 16.74 -8.65
C GLN A 181 21.26 16.68 -9.23
N GLY A 182 22.17 16.02 -8.52
CA GLY A 182 23.60 16.02 -8.84
C GLY A 182 24.40 17.01 -8.01
N ALA A 183 25.39 17.70 -8.63
CA ALA A 183 26.36 18.49 -7.87
C ALA A 183 25.86 19.87 -7.44
N ASP A 184 25.17 20.59 -8.33
CA ASP A 184 24.78 21.96 -8.07
C ASP A 184 23.27 22.18 -8.11
N PRO A 185 22.71 22.95 -7.15
CA PRO A 185 21.29 23.25 -7.13
C PRO A 185 20.94 24.27 -8.21
N VAL A 186 19.80 24.06 -8.85
CA VAL A 186 19.20 24.99 -9.80
C VAL A 186 18.08 25.73 -9.08
N ARG A 187 18.04 27.07 -9.22
CA ARG A 187 16.93 27.87 -8.72
C ARG A 187 15.81 27.87 -9.74
N VAL A 188 14.62 27.52 -9.29
CA VAL A 188 13.42 27.44 -10.13
C VAL A 188 12.28 28.20 -9.48
N GLN A 189 11.54 28.98 -10.27
CA GLN A 189 10.28 29.58 -9.86
C GLN A 189 9.15 28.67 -10.31
N CYS A 190 8.43 28.06 -9.36
CA CYS A 190 7.22 27.31 -9.66
C CYS A 190 6.09 28.21 -10.12
N ALA A 191 5.27 27.73 -11.01
CA ALA A 191 3.97 28.32 -11.26
C ALA A 191 3.12 28.21 -9.98
N PHE A 192 2.37 29.28 -9.68
CA PHE A 192 1.43 29.25 -8.59
C PHE A 192 0.17 28.51 -9.02
N ILE A 193 -0.30 27.61 -8.15
CA ILE A 193 -1.58 26.93 -8.25
C ILE A 193 -2.24 26.99 -6.89
N ASP A 194 -3.52 27.32 -6.85
CA ASP A 194 -4.28 27.46 -5.61
C ASP A 194 -5.38 26.40 -5.51
N THR A 195 -5.94 26.25 -4.32
CA THR A 195 -6.97 25.26 -3.99
C THR A 195 -8.15 25.25 -4.97
N PRO A 196 -8.75 26.41 -5.38
CA PRO A 196 -9.84 26.42 -6.35
C PRO A 196 -9.48 25.80 -7.71
N GLU A 197 -8.24 26.02 -8.18
CA GLU A 197 -7.76 25.44 -9.44
C GLU A 197 -7.58 23.92 -9.33
N VAL A 198 -7.05 23.45 -8.19
CA VAL A 198 -6.93 22.02 -7.90
C VAL A 198 -8.31 21.35 -7.85
N GLU A 199 -9.29 21.99 -7.19
CA GLU A 199 -10.67 21.52 -7.16
C GLU A 199 -11.30 21.43 -8.55
N GLU A 200 -11.06 22.41 -9.39
CA GLU A 200 -11.58 22.42 -10.76
C GLU A 200 -11.00 21.25 -11.58
N ILE A 201 -9.69 21.03 -11.47
CA ILE A 201 -9.00 19.95 -12.15
C ILE A 201 -9.47 18.57 -11.64
N THR A 202 -9.57 18.38 -10.32
CA THR A 202 -10.02 17.10 -9.75
C THR A 202 -11.48 16.80 -10.09
N LYS A 203 -12.38 17.83 -10.07
CA LYS A 203 -13.76 17.71 -10.52
C LYS A 203 -13.85 17.42 -12.03
N PHE A 204 -12.97 18.02 -12.85
CA PHE A 204 -12.92 17.73 -14.28
C PHE A 204 -12.53 16.26 -14.53
N ILE A 205 -11.53 15.74 -13.81
CA ILE A 205 -11.13 14.33 -13.90
C ILE A 205 -12.27 13.41 -13.43
N ALA A 206 -12.91 13.73 -12.31
CA ALA A 206 -13.97 12.92 -11.71
C ALA A 206 -15.23 12.81 -12.60
N ARG A 207 -15.47 13.77 -13.49
CA ARG A 207 -16.58 13.72 -14.47
C ARG A 207 -16.31 12.81 -15.67
N GLN A 208 -15.08 12.39 -15.88
CA GLN A 208 -14.70 11.48 -16.94
C GLN A 208 -15.00 10.03 -16.54
N GLN A 209 -15.01 9.13 -17.51
CA GLN A 209 -15.15 7.71 -17.22
C GLN A 209 -13.95 7.21 -16.43
N GLY A 210 -14.20 6.75 -15.20
CA GLY A 210 -13.22 6.10 -14.35
C GLY A 210 -13.24 4.58 -14.49
N TYR A 211 -12.39 3.92 -13.72
CA TYR A 211 -12.42 2.48 -13.55
C TYR A 211 -13.58 2.08 -12.59
N PRO A 212 -14.05 0.82 -12.65
CA PRO A 212 -15.10 0.35 -11.73
C PRO A 212 -14.68 0.39 -10.25
N THR A 213 -13.38 0.24 -10.00
CA THR A 213 -12.78 0.24 -8.66
C THR A 213 -11.45 0.98 -8.68
N PRO A 214 -11.01 1.51 -7.54
CA PRO A 214 -9.64 2.03 -7.41
C PRO A 214 -8.60 0.92 -7.63
N PHE A 215 -7.34 1.30 -7.79
CA PHE A 215 -6.26 0.34 -7.85
C PHE A 215 -6.01 -0.24 -6.44
N PHE A 216 -6.28 -1.53 -6.25
CA PHE A 216 -6.01 -2.19 -4.99
C PHE A 216 -4.56 -2.65 -4.93
N LEU A 217 -3.88 -2.23 -3.87
CA LEU A 217 -2.58 -2.75 -3.49
C LEU A 217 -2.73 -4.16 -2.91
N PRO A 218 -1.71 -5.03 -2.99
CA PRO A 218 -1.76 -6.35 -2.36
C PRO A 218 -1.91 -6.23 -0.84
N GLU A 219 -2.58 -7.19 -0.22
CA GLU A 219 -2.63 -7.25 1.25
C GLU A 219 -1.25 -7.56 1.82
N TYR A 220 -0.86 -6.84 2.86
CA TYR A 220 0.32 -7.14 3.66
C TYR A 220 -0.10 -7.81 4.95
N VAL A 221 0.37 -9.03 5.17
CA VAL A 221 0.24 -9.76 6.43
C VAL A 221 1.55 -9.62 7.16
N SER A 222 1.57 -8.93 8.31
CA SER A 222 2.75 -8.88 9.15
C SER A 222 3.08 -10.27 9.70
N GLU A 223 4.35 -10.64 9.73
CA GLU A 223 4.79 -11.92 10.32
C GLU A 223 4.43 -11.99 11.83
N ASP A 224 4.34 -10.84 12.48
CA ASP A 224 3.89 -10.72 13.88
C ASP A 224 2.41 -11.07 14.09
N SER A 225 1.58 -11.00 13.05
CA SER A 225 0.20 -11.49 13.12
C SER A 225 0.09 -13.03 13.09
N ASN A 226 1.19 -13.72 12.74
CA ASN A 226 1.30 -15.17 12.89
C ASN A 226 1.75 -15.60 14.30
N SER A 227 2.20 -14.69 15.15
CA SER A 227 2.61 -14.98 16.53
C SER A 227 1.51 -14.73 17.56
N GLU A 228 0.44 -14.04 17.21
CA GLU A 228 -0.81 -14.06 17.97
C GLU A 228 -1.75 -15.17 17.46
N VAL A 229 -1.36 -16.42 17.68
CA VAL A 229 -2.31 -17.47 18.06
C VAL A 229 -2.79 -17.13 19.48
N GLY A 230 -3.18 -15.88 19.65
CA GLY A 230 -3.90 -15.37 20.79
C GLY A 230 -5.35 -15.77 20.58
N ASP A 231 -5.85 -16.46 21.56
CA ASP A 231 -7.23 -16.86 21.85
C ASP A 231 -8.25 -16.38 20.80
N ILE A 232 -8.51 -17.25 19.80
CA ILE A 232 -9.57 -17.01 18.82
C ILE A 232 -10.85 -16.94 19.66
N ASP A 233 -11.46 -15.78 19.74
CA ASP A 233 -12.68 -15.57 20.50
C ASP A 233 -13.83 -16.36 19.85
N MET A 234 -14.09 -17.55 20.36
CA MET A 234 -15.22 -18.38 19.94
C MET A 234 -16.57 -17.81 20.40
N GLY A 235 -16.57 -16.82 21.30
CA GLY A 235 -17.76 -16.09 21.70
C GLY A 235 -18.25 -15.08 20.65
N ARG A 236 -17.44 -14.80 19.61
CA ARG A 236 -17.80 -13.86 18.54
C ARG A 236 -17.42 -14.42 17.16
N LEU A 237 -18.23 -15.35 16.67
CA LEU A 237 -18.06 -15.93 15.34
C LEU A 237 -18.26 -14.88 14.24
N ASP A 238 -17.51 -15.02 13.13
CA ASP A 238 -17.73 -14.17 11.95
C ASP A 238 -19.13 -14.43 11.37
N PRO A 239 -19.87 -13.41 10.93
CA PRO A 239 -21.19 -13.59 10.31
C PRO A 239 -21.23 -14.58 9.14
N LEU A 240 -20.11 -14.83 8.48
CA LEU A 240 -19.98 -15.79 7.38
C LEU A 240 -19.48 -17.17 7.85
N PHE A 241 -19.35 -17.41 9.16
CA PHE A 241 -18.80 -18.65 9.70
C PHE A 241 -19.62 -19.89 9.27
N GLU A 242 -20.94 -19.83 9.41
CA GLU A 242 -21.83 -20.94 9.04
C GLU A 242 -21.79 -21.22 7.53
N ASP A 243 -21.86 -20.17 6.71
CA ASP A 243 -21.80 -20.31 5.26
C ASP A 243 -20.44 -20.86 4.80
N ALA A 244 -19.36 -20.48 5.48
CA ALA A 244 -18.02 -20.98 5.21
C ALA A 244 -17.87 -22.45 5.64
N ALA A 245 -18.47 -22.86 6.77
CA ALA A 245 -18.51 -24.25 7.20
C ALA A 245 -19.21 -25.13 6.14
N ARG A 246 -20.40 -24.72 5.69
CA ARG A 246 -21.16 -25.40 4.63
C ARG A 246 -20.34 -25.49 3.34
N LEU A 247 -19.69 -24.41 2.93
CA LEU A 247 -18.85 -24.37 1.72
C LEU A 247 -17.70 -25.38 1.78
N VAL A 248 -16.98 -25.41 2.91
CA VAL A 248 -15.83 -26.29 3.12
C VAL A 248 -16.25 -27.76 3.13
N VAL A 249 -17.37 -28.09 3.77
CA VAL A 249 -17.93 -29.47 3.82
C VAL A 249 -18.42 -29.91 2.44
N ILE A 250 -19.16 -29.08 1.70
CA ILE A 250 -19.65 -29.40 0.35
C ILE A 250 -18.48 -29.69 -0.60
N HIS A 251 -17.42 -28.89 -0.53
CA HIS A 251 -16.26 -29.05 -1.42
C HIS A 251 -15.20 -30.03 -0.89
N GLN A 252 -15.34 -30.53 0.34
CA GLN A 252 -14.37 -31.37 1.04
C GLN A 252 -12.94 -30.80 0.95
N GLN A 253 -12.83 -29.46 1.05
CA GLN A 253 -11.58 -28.74 0.91
C GLN A 253 -11.48 -27.57 1.87
N GLY A 254 -10.62 -27.69 2.89
CA GLY A 254 -10.30 -26.63 3.86
C GLY A 254 -9.32 -25.61 3.30
N SER A 255 -9.76 -24.81 2.31
CA SER A 255 -8.91 -23.83 1.61
C SER A 255 -9.35 -22.41 1.89
N THR A 256 -8.45 -21.60 2.48
CA THR A 256 -8.65 -20.17 2.68
C THR A 256 -8.96 -19.43 1.36
N SER A 257 -8.30 -19.84 0.25
CA SER A 257 -8.55 -19.28 -1.07
C SER A 257 -9.94 -19.62 -1.63
N LEU A 258 -10.54 -20.74 -1.21
CA LEU A 258 -11.90 -21.10 -1.59
C LEU A 258 -12.90 -20.14 -0.93
N ILE A 259 -12.75 -19.91 0.38
CA ILE A 259 -13.58 -18.97 1.17
C ILE A 259 -13.43 -17.56 0.60
N GLN A 260 -12.20 -17.11 0.37
CA GLN A 260 -11.91 -15.80 -0.18
C GLN A 260 -12.62 -15.54 -1.51
N ARG A 261 -12.52 -16.48 -2.45
CA ARG A 261 -13.17 -16.35 -3.77
C ARG A 261 -14.68 -16.41 -3.71
N LYS A 262 -15.22 -17.29 -2.89
CA LYS A 262 -16.68 -17.50 -2.81
C LYS A 262 -17.41 -16.31 -2.20
N PHE A 263 -16.82 -15.72 -1.13
CA PHE A 263 -17.46 -14.63 -0.39
C PHE A 263 -16.91 -13.25 -0.77
N ALA A 264 -15.95 -13.18 -1.71
CA ALA A 264 -15.30 -11.93 -2.15
C ALA A 264 -14.74 -11.12 -0.96
N ILE A 265 -14.11 -11.81 0.01
CA ILE A 265 -13.52 -11.22 1.23
C ILE A 265 -12.00 -11.25 1.17
N GLY A 266 -11.34 -10.41 1.98
CA GLY A 266 -9.88 -10.38 2.09
C GLY A 266 -9.29 -11.65 2.71
N TYR A 267 -8.02 -11.93 2.38
CA TYR A 267 -7.31 -13.14 2.84
C TYR A 267 -7.30 -13.28 4.37
N ASN A 268 -7.07 -12.18 5.10
CA ASN A 268 -7.03 -12.18 6.57
C ASN A 268 -8.38 -12.55 7.19
N ARG A 269 -9.49 -12.07 6.62
CA ARG A 269 -10.82 -12.43 7.10
C ARG A 269 -11.13 -13.89 6.79
N ALA A 270 -10.78 -14.34 5.58
CA ALA A 270 -10.92 -15.76 5.20
C ALA A 270 -10.04 -16.66 6.06
N GLY A 271 -8.82 -16.21 6.42
CA GLY A 271 -7.93 -16.90 7.35
C GLY A 271 -8.54 -17.03 8.74
N ARG A 272 -9.04 -15.94 9.33
CA ARG A 272 -9.71 -15.96 10.65
C ARG A 272 -10.92 -16.90 10.67
N ILE A 273 -11.75 -16.88 9.62
CA ILE A 273 -12.87 -17.81 9.49
C ILE A 273 -12.36 -19.25 9.45
N MET A 274 -11.29 -19.53 8.70
CA MET A 274 -10.69 -20.86 8.63
C MET A 274 -10.13 -21.32 9.99
N ASP A 275 -9.54 -20.41 10.77
CA ASP A 275 -9.04 -20.70 12.11
C ASP A 275 -10.18 -20.90 13.12
N GLN A 276 -11.29 -20.19 12.99
CA GLN A 276 -12.51 -20.46 13.75
C GLN A 276 -13.08 -21.84 13.40
N LEU A 277 -13.07 -22.24 12.12
CA LEU A 277 -13.49 -23.56 11.68
C LEU A 277 -12.58 -24.68 12.22
N GLU A 278 -11.28 -24.44 12.36
CA GLU A 278 -10.35 -25.38 13.00
C GLU A 278 -10.67 -25.55 14.49
N LYS A 279 -10.81 -24.45 15.24
CA LYS A 279 -11.17 -24.51 16.66
C LYS A 279 -12.54 -25.17 16.91
N ALA A 280 -13.49 -24.94 16.02
CA ALA A 280 -14.81 -25.58 16.07
C ALA A 280 -14.79 -27.05 15.60
N GLY A 281 -13.63 -27.54 15.10
CA GLY A 281 -13.47 -28.94 14.71
C GLY A 281 -14.04 -29.30 13.32
N PHE A 282 -14.31 -28.32 12.45
CA PHE A 282 -14.76 -28.58 11.06
C PHE A 282 -13.61 -28.95 10.15
N VAL A 283 -12.42 -28.39 10.40
CA VAL A 283 -11.18 -28.66 9.64
C VAL A 283 -10.04 -29.01 10.58
N GLY A 284 -9.07 -29.74 10.06
CA GLY A 284 -7.83 -30.07 10.76
C GLY A 284 -6.84 -28.91 10.81
N PRO A 285 -5.69 -29.12 11.50
CA PRO A 285 -4.67 -28.09 11.67
C PRO A 285 -4.02 -27.68 10.34
N THR A 286 -3.43 -26.49 10.34
CA THR A 286 -2.75 -25.97 9.16
C THR A 286 -1.61 -26.87 8.71
N GLN A 287 -1.50 -27.13 7.40
CA GLN A 287 -0.47 -27.96 6.78
C GLN A 287 0.41 -27.12 5.83
N GLY A 288 0.78 -25.92 6.26
CA GLY A 288 1.54 -24.98 5.43
C GLY A 288 0.71 -24.42 4.27
N SER A 289 1.17 -24.57 3.04
CA SER A 289 0.48 -24.06 1.84
C SER A 289 -0.62 -24.99 1.29
N LYS A 290 -0.81 -26.19 1.87
CA LYS A 290 -1.83 -27.15 1.45
C LYS A 290 -3.18 -26.82 2.08
N ALA A 291 -4.25 -27.21 1.41
CA ALA A 291 -5.60 -27.14 2.00
C ALA A 291 -5.66 -28.04 3.25
N ARG A 292 -6.34 -27.57 4.31
CA ARG A 292 -6.56 -28.34 5.54
C ARG A 292 -7.53 -29.50 5.28
N ASP A 293 -7.35 -30.60 5.98
CA ASP A 293 -8.26 -31.74 5.89
C ASP A 293 -9.62 -31.35 6.47
N VAL A 294 -10.72 -31.80 5.85
CA VAL A 294 -12.07 -31.57 6.35
C VAL A 294 -12.43 -32.74 7.29
N LEU A 295 -12.77 -32.40 8.55
CA LEU A 295 -13.08 -33.39 9.58
C LEU A 295 -14.57 -33.72 9.64
N CYS A 296 -15.39 -32.94 8.96
CA CYS A 296 -16.83 -33.12 8.88
C CYS A 296 -17.14 -33.98 7.63
N ILE A 297 -17.82 -35.12 7.87
CA ILE A 297 -17.99 -36.16 6.84
C ILE A 297 -19.22 -35.88 5.98
N ASP A 298 -20.33 -35.41 6.59
CA ASP A 298 -21.59 -35.18 5.90
C ASP A 298 -22.40 -34.00 6.51
N ASP A 299 -23.51 -33.67 5.87
CA ASP A 299 -24.37 -32.54 6.30
C ASP A 299 -25.01 -32.79 7.69
N ASN A 300 -25.21 -34.03 8.13
CA ASN A 300 -25.73 -34.31 9.44
C ASN A 300 -24.71 -34.01 10.55
N ASP A 301 -23.43 -34.36 10.31
CA ASP A 301 -22.34 -34.04 11.23
C ASP A 301 -22.11 -32.52 11.26
N LEU A 302 -22.26 -31.82 10.10
CA LEU A 302 -22.23 -30.37 10.01
C LEU A 302 -23.29 -29.72 10.92
N GLU A 303 -24.55 -30.07 10.77
CA GLU A 303 -25.67 -29.52 11.56
C GLU A 303 -25.51 -29.81 13.06
N MET A 304 -25.05 -31.01 13.41
CA MET A 304 -24.80 -31.37 14.81
C MET A 304 -23.70 -30.50 15.43
N ARG A 305 -22.63 -30.22 14.71
CA ARG A 305 -21.53 -29.36 15.18
C ARG A 305 -21.95 -27.89 15.26
N LEU A 306 -22.73 -27.39 14.31
CA LEU A 306 -23.25 -26.02 14.33
C LEU A 306 -24.20 -25.81 15.53
N ASN A 307 -25.08 -26.78 15.83
CA ASN A 307 -25.97 -26.69 16.96
C ASN A 307 -25.25 -26.75 18.32
N ASN A 308 -24.08 -27.36 18.39
CA ASN A 308 -23.28 -27.42 19.63
C ASN A 308 -22.49 -26.11 19.88
N LEU A 309 -22.46 -25.18 18.93
CA LEU A 309 -21.79 -23.87 19.06
C LEU A 309 -22.76 -22.75 19.46
N GLN A 310 -24.05 -22.99 19.43
CA GLN A 310 -25.11 -22.08 19.91
C GLN A 310 -25.34 -22.31 21.40
#